data_a840765b689ca37a6a7cf6a707344ed4
#
_entry.id   a840765b689ca37a6a7cf6a707344ed4
#
_cell.length_a   1.000
_cell.length_b   1.000
_cell.length_c   1.000
_cell.angle_alpha   90.00
_cell.angle_beta   90.00
_cell.angle_gamma   90.00
#
_symmetry.space_group_name_H-M   'P 1'
#
loop_
_entity.id
_entity.type
_entity.pdbx_description
1 polymer ?
#
loop_
_entity_poly.entity_id
_entity_poly.type
_entity_poly.pdbx_seq_one_letter_code
_entity_poly.pdbx_strand_id
1 'polypeptide(L)'
;MKIILFLFIGLLFLLVLIIAIGKIVNARKYRISSEAGVQKSEYITIGGIEQYIQIRGQDISNPVILMLHGGPGSNMAYYSYGWQADLEKAYTIVQWDQRGCGNTYYRNKHAEKP
;
A
#
# COMPACT_ATOMS: atom_id res chain seq x y z
N MET A 1 -21.26 5.42 -36.38
CA MET A 1 -21.26 5.96 -34.99
C MET A 1 -21.45 4.86 -33.94
N LYS A 2 -22.47 4.00 -34.01
CA LYS A 2 -22.71 2.92 -33.03
C LYS A 2 -21.54 1.91 -32.93
N ILE A 3 -20.94 1.49 -34.06
CA ILE A 3 -19.81 0.54 -34.08
C ILE A 3 -18.59 1.10 -33.34
N ILE A 4 -18.26 2.36 -33.54
CA ILE A 4 -17.14 3.03 -32.86
C ILE A 4 -17.37 3.07 -31.35
N LEU A 5 -18.61 3.33 -30.94
CA LEU A 5 -18.98 3.32 -29.52
C LEU A 5 -18.83 1.92 -28.90
N PHE A 6 -19.27 0.87 -29.60
CA PHE A 6 -19.08 -0.51 -29.12
C PHE A 6 -17.62 -0.92 -29.03
N LEU A 7 -16.79 -0.53 -30.00
CA LEU A 7 -15.35 -0.78 -29.96
C LEU A 7 -14.68 -0.06 -28.78
N PHE A 8 -15.08 1.19 -28.52
CA PHE A 8 -14.55 1.96 -27.39
C PHE A 8 -14.93 1.33 -26.04
N ILE A 9 -16.20 0.92 -25.89
CA ILE A 9 -16.67 0.23 -24.67
C ILE A 9 -15.94 -1.09 -24.49
N GLY A 10 -15.75 -1.87 -25.54
CA GLY A 10 -15.00 -3.13 -25.50
C GLY A 10 -13.54 -2.94 -25.09
N LEU A 11 -12.88 -1.91 -25.61
CA LEU A 11 -11.51 -1.57 -25.26
C LEU A 11 -11.40 -1.14 -23.78
N LEU A 12 -12.33 -0.31 -23.31
CA LEU A 12 -12.39 0.12 -21.92
C LEU A 12 -12.60 -1.07 -20.97
N PHE A 13 -13.50 -1.97 -21.32
CA PHE A 13 -13.75 -3.19 -20.55
C PHE A 13 -12.50 -4.08 -20.47
N LEU A 14 -11.83 -4.27 -21.62
CA LEU A 14 -10.57 -5.03 -21.67
C LEU A 14 -9.49 -4.40 -20.78
N LEU A 15 -9.35 -3.09 -20.81
CA LEU A 15 -8.40 -2.37 -19.97
C LEU A 15 -8.70 -2.57 -18.48
N VAL A 16 -9.95 -2.44 -18.07
CA VAL A 16 -10.38 -2.68 -16.69
C VAL A 16 -10.09 -4.13 -16.26
N LEU A 17 -10.35 -5.09 -17.15
CA LEU A 17 -10.08 -6.50 -16.89
C LEU A 17 -8.57 -6.77 -16.69
N ILE A 18 -7.72 -6.20 -17.54
CA ILE A 18 -6.25 -6.32 -17.42
C ILE A 18 -5.78 -5.74 -16.08
N ILE A 19 -6.27 -4.56 -15.69
CA ILE A 19 -5.93 -3.94 -14.41
C ILE A 19 -6.39 -4.82 -13.23
N ALA A 20 -7.60 -5.37 -13.29
CA ALA A 20 -8.14 -6.23 -12.24
C ALA A 20 -7.32 -7.52 -12.10
N ILE A 21 -6.99 -8.18 -13.20
CA ILE A 21 -6.13 -9.37 -13.22
C ILE A 21 -4.75 -9.03 -12.65
N GLY A 22 -4.14 -7.94 -13.09
CA GLY A 22 -2.84 -7.47 -12.59
C GLY A 22 -2.84 -7.27 -11.08
N LYS A 23 -3.89 -6.65 -10.53
CA LYS A 23 -4.04 -6.47 -9.08
C LYS A 23 -4.14 -7.81 -8.34
N ILE A 24 -4.92 -8.76 -8.86
CA ILE A 24 -5.08 -10.09 -8.25
C ILE A 24 -3.77 -10.87 -8.27
N VAL A 25 -3.08 -10.88 -9.40
CA VAL A 25 -1.78 -11.56 -9.56
C VAL A 25 -0.75 -10.96 -8.61
N ASN A 26 -0.68 -9.63 -8.55
CA ASN A 26 0.23 -8.92 -7.66
C ASN A 26 -0.05 -9.21 -6.18
N ALA A 27 -1.34 -9.17 -5.79
CA ALA A 27 -1.75 -9.47 -4.42
C ALA A 27 -1.40 -10.90 -4.00
N ARG A 28 -1.53 -11.88 -4.92
CA ARG A 28 -1.14 -13.27 -4.66
C ARG A 28 0.37 -13.45 -4.58
N LYS A 29 1.10 -12.83 -5.51
CA LYS A 29 2.57 -12.93 -5.59
C LYS A 29 3.26 -12.40 -4.33
N TYR A 30 2.76 -11.30 -3.79
CA TYR A 30 3.38 -10.63 -2.64
C TYR A 30 2.62 -10.85 -1.31
N ARG A 31 1.79 -11.88 -1.26
CA ARG A 31 1.10 -12.26 -0.03
C ARG A 31 2.09 -12.84 0.99
N ILE A 32 2.00 -12.38 2.22
CA ILE A 32 2.65 -13.05 3.34
C ILE A 32 1.88 -14.32 3.65
N SER A 33 2.52 -15.47 3.53
CA SER A 33 1.89 -16.80 3.71
C SER A 33 2.44 -17.58 4.88
N SER A 34 3.48 -17.09 5.53
CA SER A 34 4.04 -17.68 6.74
C SER A 34 3.06 -17.59 7.92
N GLU A 35 2.94 -18.65 8.71
CA GLU A 35 2.12 -18.67 9.94
C GLU A 35 2.67 -17.70 11.00
N ALA A 36 3.99 -17.49 11.03
CA ALA A 36 4.64 -16.50 11.89
C ALA A 36 4.62 -15.08 11.28
N GLY A 37 4.08 -14.93 10.07
CA GLY A 37 4.10 -13.69 9.30
C GLY A 37 3.09 -12.67 9.76
N VAL A 38 3.32 -11.43 9.37
CA VAL A 38 2.41 -10.31 9.56
C VAL A 38 2.16 -9.58 8.26
N GLN A 39 0.90 -9.31 7.97
CA GLN A 39 0.46 -8.49 6.86
C GLN A 39 -0.79 -7.72 7.28
N LYS A 40 -0.62 -6.51 7.79
CA LYS A 40 -1.73 -5.68 8.25
C LYS A 40 -1.50 -4.21 7.95
N SER A 41 -2.58 -3.46 7.93
CA SER A 41 -2.59 -2.01 7.85
C SER A 41 -3.55 -1.48 8.89
N GLU A 42 -3.16 -0.43 9.58
CA GLU A 42 -3.97 0.17 10.64
C GLU A 42 -3.69 1.67 10.78
N TYR A 43 -4.59 2.35 11.45
CA TYR A 43 -4.38 3.73 11.89
C TYR A 43 -4.03 3.72 13.36
N ILE A 44 -2.95 4.42 13.73
CA ILE A 44 -2.50 4.61 15.10
C ILE A 44 -2.41 6.10 15.43
N THR A 45 -2.72 6.48 16.67
CA THR A 45 -2.62 7.87 17.09
C THR A 45 -1.17 8.25 17.35
N ILE A 46 -0.65 9.17 16.54
CA ILE A 46 0.69 9.74 16.67
C ILE A 46 0.58 11.26 16.59
N GLY A 47 1.06 11.97 17.63
CA GLY A 47 1.02 13.43 17.64
C GLY A 47 -0.39 14.01 17.54
N GLY A 48 -1.38 13.36 18.17
CA GLY A 48 -2.77 13.83 18.23
C GLY A 48 -3.63 13.59 17.00
N ILE A 49 -3.13 12.91 15.98
CA ILE A 49 -3.91 12.49 14.80
C ILE A 49 -3.73 11.02 14.49
N GLU A 50 -4.72 10.42 13.83
CA GLU A 50 -4.62 9.04 13.33
C GLU A 50 -3.71 8.99 12.10
N GLN A 51 -2.63 8.23 12.20
CA GLN A 51 -1.66 8.05 11.12
C GLN A 51 -1.65 6.61 10.64
N TYR A 52 -1.57 6.43 9.33
CA TYR A 52 -1.61 5.13 8.67
C TYR A 52 -0.23 4.47 8.70
N ILE A 53 -0.23 3.20 9.12
CA ILE A 53 0.93 2.32 9.00
C ILE A 53 0.55 1.03 8.28
N GLN A 54 1.50 0.48 7.55
CA GLN A 54 1.43 -0.85 6.97
C GLN A 54 2.59 -1.68 7.51
N ILE A 55 2.28 -2.87 8.03
CA ILE A 55 3.26 -3.78 8.65
C ILE A 55 3.28 -5.07 7.84
N ARG A 56 4.48 -5.47 7.40
CA ARG A 56 4.67 -6.68 6.60
C ARG A 56 5.97 -7.38 6.94
N GLY A 57 5.94 -8.71 7.05
CA GLY A 57 7.12 -9.55 7.26
C GLY A 57 6.75 -11.02 7.27
N GLN A 58 7.69 -11.89 6.88
CA GLN A 58 7.47 -13.35 6.89
C GLN A 58 7.55 -13.94 8.30
N ASP A 59 8.13 -13.22 9.26
CA ASP A 59 8.16 -13.58 10.66
C ASP A 59 8.10 -12.31 11.52
N ILE A 60 7.09 -12.21 12.39
CA ILE A 60 6.89 -11.05 13.27
C ILE A 60 8.00 -10.90 14.32
N SER A 61 8.76 -11.96 14.60
CA SER A 61 9.90 -11.92 15.52
C SER A 61 11.16 -11.32 14.90
N ASN A 62 11.19 -11.11 13.58
CA ASN A 62 12.32 -10.48 12.91
C ASN A 62 12.52 -9.03 13.35
N PRO A 63 13.75 -8.52 13.26
CA PRO A 63 14.03 -7.10 13.51
C PRO A 63 13.15 -6.19 12.65
N VAL A 64 12.72 -5.06 13.23
CA VAL A 64 11.84 -4.10 12.57
C VAL A 64 12.66 -3.05 11.81
N ILE A 65 12.26 -2.80 10.55
CA ILE A 65 12.73 -1.65 9.79
C ILE A 65 11.55 -0.70 9.61
N LEU A 66 11.67 0.52 10.15
CA LEU A 66 10.75 1.61 9.90
C LEU A 66 11.19 2.36 8.64
N MET A 67 10.32 2.36 7.63
CA MET A 67 10.54 3.06 6.36
C MET A 67 9.95 4.46 6.44
N LEU A 68 10.83 5.46 6.45
CA LEU A 68 10.44 6.86 6.38
C LEU A 68 10.53 7.33 4.93
N HIS A 69 9.38 7.72 4.36
CA HIS A 69 9.36 8.21 2.98
C HIS A 69 10.01 9.59 2.87
N GLY A 70 10.52 9.87 1.67
CA GLY A 70 11.07 11.19 1.33
C GLY A 70 10.00 12.26 1.19
N GLY A 71 10.43 13.50 1.13
CA GLY A 71 9.54 14.65 1.04
C GLY A 71 9.42 15.25 -0.37
N PRO A 72 8.47 16.18 -0.49
CA PRO A 72 7.33 16.29 0.42
C PRO A 72 6.22 15.30 0.07
N GLY A 73 5.84 14.45 1.05
CA GLY A 73 4.60 13.68 0.98
C GLY A 73 4.55 12.51 -0.02
N SER A 74 5.68 11.88 -0.34
CA SER A 74 5.75 10.75 -1.27
C SER A 74 5.75 9.41 -0.51
N ASN A 75 4.58 8.93 -0.11
CA ASN A 75 4.46 7.60 0.51
C ASN A 75 4.87 6.49 -0.46
N MET A 76 5.45 5.41 0.07
CA MET A 76 6.05 4.34 -0.72
C MET A 76 5.28 3.02 -0.66
N ALA A 77 4.37 2.84 0.28
CA ALA A 77 3.70 1.57 0.54
C ALA A 77 3.03 0.93 -0.69
N TYR A 78 2.54 1.72 -1.62
CA TYR A 78 1.81 1.22 -2.80
C TYR A 78 2.71 0.69 -3.93
N TYR A 79 4.00 1.05 -3.98
CA TYR A 79 4.93 0.59 -5.03
C TYR A 79 6.14 -0.17 -4.50
N SER A 80 6.29 -0.28 -3.18
CA SER A 80 7.46 -0.90 -2.55
C SER A 80 7.53 -2.43 -2.71
N TYR A 81 6.44 -3.10 -3.04
CA TYR A 81 6.34 -4.56 -3.05
C TYR A 81 7.47 -5.27 -3.82
N GLY A 82 7.92 -4.71 -4.94
CA GLY A 82 8.92 -5.33 -5.79
C GLY A 82 10.28 -5.53 -5.11
N TRP A 83 10.75 -4.52 -4.39
CA TRP A 83 12.04 -4.56 -3.68
C TRP A 83 11.89 -4.93 -2.21
N GLN A 84 10.75 -4.61 -1.60
CA GLN A 84 10.48 -4.87 -0.19
C GLN A 84 10.32 -6.37 0.11
N ALA A 85 9.78 -7.15 -0.83
CA ALA A 85 9.51 -8.57 -0.65
C ALA A 85 10.75 -9.40 -0.24
N ASP A 86 11.92 -9.02 -0.69
CA ASP A 86 13.15 -9.69 -0.27
C ASP A 86 13.56 -9.30 1.16
N LEU A 87 13.35 -8.05 1.55
CA LEU A 87 13.59 -7.61 2.93
C LEU A 87 12.61 -8.25 3.92
N GLU A 88 11.38 -8.48 3.53
CA GLU A 88 10.34 -9.12 4.35
C GLU A 88 10.69 -10.54 4.81
N LYS A 89 11.67 -11.19 4.16
CA LYS A 89 12.19 -12.51 4.56
C LYS A 89 13.03 -12.45 5.84
N ALA A 90 13.73 -11.35 6.07
CA ALA A 90 14.66 -11.17 7.17
C ALA A 90 14.26 -10.09 8.17
N TYR A 91 13.29 -9.24 7.79
CA TYR A 91 12.84 -8.09 8.58
C TYR A 91 11.32 -7.96 8.57
N THR A 92 10.78 -7.39 9.63
CA THR A 92 9.42 -6.86 9.65
C THR A 92 9.48 -5.39 9.20
N ILE A 93 8.86 -5.10 8.06
CA ILE A 93 8.88 -3.77 7.45
C ILE A 93 7.66 -2.99 7.88
N VAL A 94 7.85 -1.79 8.40
CA VAL A 94 6.79 -0.84 8.73
C VAL A 94 6.90 0.34 7.78
N GLN A 95 5.91 0.48 6.90
CA GLN A 95 5.72 1.68 6.07
C GLN A 95 4.81 2.64 6.83
N TRP A 96 5.20 3.89 6.92
CA TRP A 96 4.44 4.92 7.64
C TRP A 96 4.11 6.10 6.71
N ASP A 97 2.82 6.31 6.48
CA ASP A 97 2.33 7.52 5.84
C ASP A 97 2.33 8.65 6.89
N GLN A 98 3.38 9.45 6.87
CA GLN A 98 3.57 10.54 7.84
C GLN A 98 2.47 11.61 7.70
N ARG A 99 2.35 12.49 8.70
CA ARG A 99 1.41 13.62 8.67
C ARG A 99 1.47 14.37 7.34
N GLY A 100 0.30 14.63 6.74
CA GLY A 100 0.17 15.32 5.46
C GLY A 100 0.42 14.48 4.21
N CYS A 101 0.60 13.16 4.37
CA CYS A 101 0.90 12.25 3.27
C CYS A 101 -0.07 11.08 3.19
N GLY A 102 -0.31 10.58 1.98
CA GLY A 102 -1.02 9.34 1.69
C GLY A 102 -2.34 9.17 2.44
N ASN A 103 -2.55 7.99 2.99
CA ASN A 103 -3.78 7.66 3.74
C ASN A 103 -3.94 8.50 5.02
N THR A 104 -2.85 8.90 5.66
CA THR A 104 -2.88 9.83 6.81
C THR A 104 -3.47 11.17 6.44
N TYR A 105 -3.09 11.74 5.28
CA TYR A 105 -3.69 12.98 4.78
C TYR A 105 -5.19 12.83 4.54
N TYR A 106 -5.62 11.78 3.83
CA TYR A 106 -7.04 11.58 3.52
C TYR A 106 -7.88 11.34 4.78
N ARG A 107 -7.34 10.67 5.79
CA ARG A 107 -8.01 10.43 7.07
C ARG A 107 -8.23 11.73 7.83
N ASN A 108 -7.28 12.67 7.76
CA ASN A 108 -7.26 13.90 8.55
C ASN A 108 -7.50 15.17 7.72
N LYS A 109 -7.97 15.09 6.49
CA LYS A 109 -8.11 16.24 5.59
C LYS A 109 -9.04 17.36 6.12
N HIS A 110 -9.91 17.03 7.06
CA HIS A 110 -10.83 17.94 7.71
C HIS A 110 -10.41 18.30 9.15
N ALA A 111 -9.30 17.72 9.64
CA ALA A 111 -8.76 18.08 10.94
C ALA A 111 -8.14 19.48 10.89
N GLU A 112 -8.19 20.20 11.99
CA GLU A 112 -7.51 21.48 12.12
C GLU A 112 -6.02 21.30 11.83
N LYS A 113 -5.47 22.20 11.01
CA LYS A 113 -4.03 22.23 10.79
C LYS A 113 -3.37 22.69 12.08
N PRO A 114 -2.28 22.04 12.49
CA PRO A 114 -1.52 22.47 13.66
C PRO A 114 -0.94 23.85 13.46
#